data_c00f54eeadc4fb57566ebe1465db4447
#
_entry.id   c00f54eeadc4fb57566ebe1465db4447
#
_cell.length_a   1.000
_cell.length_b   1.000
_cell.length_c   1.000
_cell.angle_alpha   90.00
_cell.angle_beta   90.00
_cell.angle_gamma   90.00
#
_symmetry.space_group_name_H-M   'P 1'
#
loop_
_entity.id
_entity.type
_entity.pdbx_description
1 polymer ?
#
loop_
_entity_poly.entity_id
_entity_poly.type
_entity_poly.pdbx_seq_one_letter_code
_entity_poly.pdbx_strand_id
1 'polypeptide(L)'
;MKTVQLGNSGLRIARFTLGGNVFGWTADQQASFDVLDAFVAAGFNFIDTADAYSMWAPGHKGGESEDMIGRWLKARGNRDKVLIATKFAVEVVPGESGLSRAYMRKAIERSLQRLGTDYVDLYQSHRDDPATPMEETLSAYQELIQEGKVRAIGASNFTTARLAESLKVSAASGLPRYETLQPWYNLHDRAQFEEPRGDSLAELCARENIGVISYFSLASGFLTGKYRSEKDLAGSARAYRIKDMLNERGMRILAALDTVSKELNATPAQVSIAWLLARGVTAPIASATSVKQLHELLRAVELKLDPQAVEMLNEASAGDAVDQPRAPPPKKAG
;
A
#
# COMPACT_ATOMS: atom_id res chain seq x y z
N MET A 1 -4.21 20.98 -4.08
CA MET A 1 -4.61 19.83 -3.23
C MET A 1 -4.12 20.07 -1.80
N LYS A 2 -4.93 19.74 -0.77
CA LYS A 2 -4.48 19.78 0.64
C LYS A 2 -3.56 18.59 0.93
N THR A 3 -2.41 18.85 1.52
CA THR A 3 -1.49 17.82 1.99
C THR A 3 -1.61 17.62 3.50
N VAL A 4 -1.32 16.40 3.95
CA VAL A 4 -1.22 16.02 5.36
C VAL A 4 0.18 15.52 5.67
N GLN A 5 0.56 15.57 6.94
CA GLN A 5 1.79 14.95 7.41
C GLN A 5 1.62 13.43 7.44
N LEU A 6 2.60 12.69 6.96
CA LEU A 6 2.62 11.22 7.00
C LEU A 6 3.35 10.77 8.28
N GLY A 7 2.60 10.56 9.36
CA GLY A 7 3.18 10.30 10.67
C GLY A 7 4.14 11.43 11.08
N ASN A 8 5.28 11.08 11.68
CA ASN A 8 6.35 12.01 11.99
C ASN A 8 7.50 12.00 10.96
N SER A 9 7.26 11.43 9.78
CA SER A 9 8.28 11.23 8.73
C SER A 9 8.84 12.52 8.12
N GLY A 10 8.23 13.67 8.36
CA GLY A 10 8.54 14.91 7.64
C GLY A 10 7.94 15.00 6.23
N LEU A 11 7.37 13.91 5.72
CA LEU A 11 6.79 13.87 4.37
C LEU A 11 5.37 14.44 4.37
N ARG A 12 5.10 15.35 3.45
CA ARG A 12 3.76 15.92 3.23
C ARG A 12 3.16 15.37 1.96
N ILE A 13 2.07 14.63 2.10
CA ILE A 13 1.39 13.90 1.02
C ILE A 13 -0.04 14.35 0.84
N ALA A 14 -0.58 14.23 -0.36
CA ALA A 14 -2.03 14.22 -0.57
C ALA A 14 -2.61 12.91 -0.01
N ARG A 15 -3.89 12.92 0.41
CA ARG A 15 -4.51 11.78 1.13
C ARG A 15 -4.86 10.59 0.25
N PHE A 16 -4.01 10.27 -0.72
CA PHE A 16 -4.14 9.12 -1.60
C PHE A 16 -2.75 8.72 -2.11
N THR A 17 -2.49 7.42 -2.15
CA THR A 17 -1.25 6.86 -2.65
C THR A 17 -1.52 6.10 -3.95
N LEU A 18 -0.79 6.44 -5.01
CA LEU A 18 -0.87 5.71 -6.27
C LEU A 18 -0.04 4.42 -6.19
N GLY A 19 -0.70 3.27 -6.27
CA GLY A 19 -0.05 1.97 -6.25
C GLY A 19 0.53 1.60 -7.61
N GLY A 20 1.85 1.42 -7.67
CA GLY A 20 2.59 1.09 -8.88
C GLY A 20 2.57 -0.38 -9.29
N ASN A 21 1.91 -1.27 -8.54
CA ASN A 21 1.92 -2.72 -8.78
C ASN A 21 1.29 -3.16 -10.12
N VAL A 22 0.71 -2.25 -10.88
CA VAL A 22 0.15 -2.48 -12.22
C VAL A 22 1.10 -2.04 -13.34
N PHE A 23 2.08 -1.19 -13.03
CA PHE A 23 3.00 -0.62 -14.01
C PHE A 23 3.97 -1.68 -14.53
N GLY A 24 4.09 -1.77 -15.86
CA GLY A 24 4.86 -2.79 -16.54
C GLY A 24 4.22 -4.18 -16.50
N TRP A 25 2.98 -4.32 -16.00
CA TRP A 25 2.22 -5.56 -15.99
C TRP A 25 0.88 -5.40 -16.72
N THR A 26 -0.17 -4.91 -16.04
CA THR A 26 -1.49 -4.69 -16.63
C THR A 26 -1.66 -3.28 -17.21
N ALA A 27 -0.77 -2.37 -16.89
CA ALA A 27 -0.60 -1.08 -17.54
C ALA A 27 0.74 -1.09 -18.30
N ASP A 28 0.70 -0.97 -19.61
CA ASP A 28 1.88 -0.81 -20.44
C ASP A 28 2.55 0.57 -20.23
N GLN A 29 3.60 0.87 -20.98
CA GLN A 29 4.35 2.11 -20.79
C GLN A 29 3.48 3.36 -21.03
N GLN A 30 2.67 3.38 -22.09
CA GLN A 30 1.85 4.55 -22.39
C GLN A 30 0.78 4.75 -21.32
N ALA A 31 0.04 3.71 -20.97
CA ALA A 31 -0.98 3.76 -19.91
C ALA A 31 -0.38 4.15 -18.54
N SER A 32 0.81 3.63 -18.22
CA SER A 32 1.52 3.98 -16.99
C SER A 32 1.91 5.47 -16.97
N PHE A 33 2.45 5.99 -18.06
CA PHE A 33 2.84 7.40 -18.17
C PHE A 33 1.63 8.32 -18.11
N ASP A 34 0.54 7.99 -18.81
CA ASP A 34 -0.69 8.78 -18.80
C ASP A 34 -1.30 8.84 -17.39
N VAL A 35 -1.28 7.72 -16.64
CA VAL A 35 -1.76 7.67 -15.27
C VAL A 35 -0.87 8.50 -14.34
N LEU A 36 0.45 8.38 -14.45
CA LEU A 36 1.40 9.13 -13.62
C LEU A 36 1.31 10.65 -13.92
N ASP A 37 1.22 11.04 -15.19
CA ASP A 37 1.05 12.44 -15.59
C ASP A 37 -0.25 13.02 -15.04
N ALA A 38 -1.37 12.30 -15.20
CA ALA A 38 -2.67 12.71 -14.69
C ALA A 38 -2.70 12.81 -13.16
N PHE A 39 -2.00 11.90 -12.46
CA PHE A 39 -1.87 11.91 -11.00
C PHE A 39 -1.20 13.19 -10.50
N VAL A 40 -0.07 13.55 -11.08
CA VAL A 40 0.67 14.78 -10.73
C VAL A 40 -0.11 16.02 -11.14
N ALA A 41 -0.73 16.03 -12.34
CA ALA A 41 -1.55 17.13 -12.81
C ALA A 41 -2.76 17.39 -11.89
N ALA A 42 -3.32 16.36 -11.25
CA ALA A 42 -4.38 16.50 -10.26
C ALA A 42 -3.88 16.99 -8.88
N GLY A 43 -2.57 17.25 -8.72
CA GLY A 43 -1.96 17.78 -7.49
C GLY A 43 -1.65 16.71 -6.43
N PHE A 44 -1.62 15.43 -6.82
CA PHE A 44 -1.18 14.33 -5.97
C PHE A 44 0.31 14.06 -6.17
N ASN A 45 0.96 13.50 -5.15
CA ASN A 45 2.42 13.46 -5.14
C ASN A 45 3.04 12.18 -4.54
N PHE A 46 2.26 11.18 -4.10
CA PHE A 46 2.82 10.03 -3.40
C PHE A 46 2.58 8.73 -4.16
N ILE A 47 3.68 8.09 -4.61
CA ILE A 47 3.68 6.89 -5.45
C ILE A 47 4.33 5.75 -4.66
N ASP A 48 3.66 4.61 -4.57
CA ASP A 48 4.13 3.40 -3.90
C ASP A 48 4.53 2.34 -4.91
N THR A 49 5.74 1.82 -4.79
CA THR A 49 6.26 0.69 -5.56
C THR A 49 7.00 -0.30 -4.66
N ALA A 50 7.68 -1.29 -5.22
CA ALA A 50 8.57 -2.23 -4.53
C ALA A 50 9.51 -2.91 -5.52
N ASP A 51 10.64 -3.41 -5.00
CA ASP A 51 11.61 -4.21 -5.77
C ASP A 51 11.02 -5.52 -6.32
N ALA A 52 10.03 -6.09 -5.62
CA ALA A 52 9.36 -7.33 -6.00
C ALA A 52 8.14 -7.12 -6.92
N TYR A 53 7.74 -5.87 -7.21
CA TYR A 53 6.51 -5.67 -7.97
C TYR A 53 6.64 -6.19 -9.40
N SER A 54 5.57 -6.84 -9.81
CA SER A 54 5.36 -7.56 -11.07
C SER A 54 6.06 -8.92 -11.19
N MET A 55 6.87 -9.38 -10.21
CA MET A 55 7.52 -10.71 -10.26
C MET A 55 6.54 -11.89 -10.40
N TRP A 56 5.26 -11.69 -10.08
CA TRP A 56 4.21 -12.69 -10.24
C TRP A 56 3.70 -12.84 -11.68
N ALA A 57 4.06 -11.91 -12.56
CA ALA A 57 3.65 -11.97 -13.95
C ALA A 57 4.58 -12.89 -14.75
N PRO A 58 4.06 -13.67 -15.73
CA PRO A 58 4.90 -14.54 -16.55
C PRO A 58 6.02 -13.77 -17.26
N GLY A 59 7.26 -14.25 -17.12
CA GLY A 59 8.46 -13.64 -17.72
C GLY A 59 9.05 -12.46 -16.97
N HIS A 60 8.42 -12.00 -15.88
CA HIS A 60 8.92 -10.90 -15.05
C HIS A 60 9.85 -11.42 -13.94
N LYS A 61 10.77 -10.55 -13.52
CA LYS A 61 11.81 -10.86 -12.52
C LYS A 61 11.68 -10.05 -11.23
N GLY A 62 10.79 -9.04 -11.20
CA GLY A 62 10.71 -8.02 -10.17
C GLY A 62 11.49 -6.77 -10.55
N GLY A 63 11.00 -5.62 -10.08
CA GLY A 63 11.57 -4.31 -10.40
C GLY A 63 10.96 -3.62 -11.62
N GLU A 64 10.10 -4.30 -12.39
CA GLU A 64 9.48 -3.71 -13.59
C GLU A 64 8.67 -2.45 -13.27
N SER A 65 8.05 -2.39 -12.10
CA SER A 65 7.34 -1.18 -11.65
C SER A 65 8.30 -0.02 -11.35
N GLU A 66 9.42 -0.29 -10.69
CA GLU A 66 10.46 0.72 -10.45
C GLU A 66 11.10 1.22 -11.75
N ASP A 67 11.40 0.31 -12.69
CA ASP A 67 11.90 0.65 -14.02
C ASP A 67 10.92 1.56 -14.78
N MET A 68 9.62 1.26 -14.72
CA MET A 68 8.59 2.06 -15.38
C MET A 68 8.52 3.47 -14.80
N ILE A 69 8.52 3.59 -13.46
CA ILE A 69 8.56 4.88 -12.78
C ILE A 69 9.86 5.62 -13.11
N GLY A 70 11.00 4.96 -13.10
CA GLY A 70 12.29 5.55 -13.46
C GLY A 70 12.33 6.13 -14.87
N ARG A 71 11.81 5.39 -15.86
CA ARG A 71 11.66 5.90 -17.24
C ARG A 71 10.78 7.14 -17.31
N TRP A 72 9.67 7.13 -16.56
CA TRP A 72 8.77 8.28 -16.50
C TRP A 72 9.45 9.49 -15.84
N LEU A 73 10.12 9.31 -14.69
CA LEU A 73 10.87 10.37 -14.01
C LEU A 73 11.91 11.01 -14.95
N LYS A 74 12.67 10.18 -15.66
CA LYS A 74 13.66 10.63 -16.65
C LYS A 74 13.01 11.42 -17.80
N ALA A 75 11.90 10.91 -18.32
CA ALA A 75 11.21 11.55 -19.46
C ALA A 75 10.55 12.88 -19.08
N ARG A 76 10.14 13.07 -17.82
CA ARG A 76 9.45 14.30 -17.35
C ARG A 76 10.34 15.27 -16.58
N GLY A 77 11.50 14.83 -16.08
CA GLY A 77 12.41 15.66 -15.27
C GLY A 77 11.72 16.18 -14.00
N ASN A 78 10.91 15.36 -13.34
CA ASN A 78 10.01 15.79 -12.27
C ASN A 78 10.20 15.01 -10.96
N ARG A 79 11.40 14.47 -10.69
CA ARG A 79 11.70 13.73 -9.46
C ARG A 79 11.39 14.53 -8.20
N ASP A 80 11.61 15.82 -8.22
CA ASP A 80 11.37 16.77 -7.13
C ASP A 80 9.89 17.05 -6.85
N LYS A 81 9.00 16.72 -7.80
CA LYS A 81 7.55 16.95 -7.68
C LYS A 81 6.79 15.79 -7.06
N VAL A 82 7.45 14.65 -6.87
CA VAL A 82 6.82 13.44 -6.34
C VAL A 82 7.63 12.85 -5.20
N LEU A 83 6.91 12.15 -4.32
CA LEU A 83 7.47 11.34 -3.25
C LEU A 83 7.35 9.87 -3.65
N ILE A 84 8.46 9.15 -3.62
CA ILE A 84 8.55 7.74 -4.00
C ILE A 84 8.74 6.90 -2.75
N ALA A 85 7.80 5.98 -2.53
CA ALA A 85 7.94 4.90 -1.58
C ALA A 85 8.32 3.60 -2.32
N THR A 86 9.38 2.94 -1.88
CA THR A 86 9.70 1.58 -2.35
C THR A 86 9.96 0.65 -1.17
N LYS A 87 10.10 -0.65 -1.46
CA LYS A 87 10.17 -1.71 -0.44
C LYS A 87 11.17 -2.78 -0.85
N PHE A 88 11.70 -3.49 0.15
CA PHE A 88 12.58 -4.66 -0.02
C PHE A 88 12.25 -5.71 1.06
N ALA A 89 12.97 -6.78 1.13
CA ALA A 89 12.90 -7.93 2.03
C ALA A 89 12.32 -9.20 1.38
N VAL A 90 11.60 -9.08 0.28
CA VAL A 90 11.12 -10.23 -0.49
C VAL A 90 12.26 -10.79 -1.34
N GLU A 91 12.32 -12.10 -1.48
CA GLU A 91 13.30 -12.76 -2.35
C GLU A 91 12.99 -12.44 -3.82
N VAL A 92 13.74 -11.52 -4.40
CA VAL A 92 13.70 -11.15 -5.83
C VAL A 92 14.84 -11.86 -6.58
N VAL A 93 15.99 -11.96 -5.93
CA VAL A 93 17.13 -12.74 -6.41
C VAL A 93 17.27 -13.97 -5.53
N PRO A 94 17.43 -15.18 -6.10
CA PRO A 94 17.54 -16.42 -5.32
C PRO A 94 18.59 -16.33 -4.21
N GLY A 95 18.19 -16.65 -2.97
CA GLY A 95 19.04 -16.59 -1.79
C GLY A 95 19.24 -15.20 -1.19
N GLU A 96 18.62 -14.14 -1.75
CA GLU A 96 18.73 -12.78 -1.23
C GLU A 96 17.36 -12.29 -0.73
N SER A 97 17.17 -12.23 0.58
CA SER A 97 15.93 -11.75 1.24
C SER A 97 16.21 -11.27 2.66
N GLY A 98 15.18 -10.81 3.36
CA GLY A 98 15.22 -10.40 4.76
C GLY A 98 15.64 -8.94 4.97
N LEU A 99 16.01 -8.62 6.21
CA LEU A 99 16.26 -7.25 6.65
C LEU A 99 17.72 -7.02 7.09
N SER A 100 18.63 -7.95 6.78
CA SER A 100 20.04 -7.80 7.14
C SER A 100 20.65 -6.57 6.46
N ARG A 101 21.62 -5.94 7.15
CA ARG A 101 22.39 -4.80 6.61
C ARG A 101 22.96 -5.10 5.22
N ALA A 102 23.56 -6.29 5.04
CA ALA A 102 24.20 -6.66 3.79
C ALA A 102 23.19 -6.72 2.62
N TYR A 103 21.99 -7.28 2.85
CA TYR A 103 20.97 -7.35 1.83
C TYR A 103 20.31 -5.99 1.58
N MET A 104 19.97 -5.24 2.64
CA MET A 104 19.39 -3.91 2.53
C MET A 104 20.21 -2.97 1.63
N ARG A 105 21.53 -2.96 1.81
CA ARG A 105 22.45 -2.16 0.99
C ARG A 105 22.40 -2.54 -0.48
N LYS A 106 22.39 -3.84 -0.79
CA LYS A 106 22.27 -4.30 -2.18
C LYS A 106 20.90 -3.95 -2.77
N ALA A 107 19.84 -4.14 -2.02
CA ALA A 107 18.48 -3.90 -2.46
C ALA A 107 18.23 -2.43 -2.79
N ILE A 108 18.67 -1.50 -1.93
CA ILE A 108 18.49 -0.05 -2.19
C ILE A 108 19.24 0.40 -3.44
N GLU A 109 20.49 -0.04 -3.65
CA GLU A 109 21.25 0.32 -4.85
C GLU A 109 20.55 -0.14 -6.13
N ARG A 110 19.99 -1.35 -6.14
CA ARG A 110 19.19 -1.86 -7.27
C ARG A 110 17.93 -1.04 -7.50
N SER A 111 17.23 -0.64 -6.43
CA SER A 111 16.03 0.19 -6.52
C SER A 111 16.37 1.58 -7.05
N LEU A 112 17.41 2.23 -6.54
CA LEU A 112 17.87 3.54 -7.01
C LEU A 112 18.28 3.51 -8.47
N GLN A 113 18.98 2.44 -8.90
CA GLN A 113 19.36 2.25 -10.31
C GLN A 113 18.14 2.13 -11.22
N ARG A 114 17.12 1.32 -10.85
CA ARG A 114 15.88 1.17 -11.63
C ARG A 114 15.08 2.46 -11.67
N LEU A 115 14.96 3.14 -10.54
CA LEU A 115 14.26 4.42 -10.43
C LEU A 115 15.01 5.59 -11.10
N GLY A 116 16.32 5.43 -11.37
CA GLY A 116 17.15 6.48 -11.96
C GLY A 116 17.26 7.73 -11.07
N THR A 117 17.39 7.55 -9.76
CA THR A 117 17.47 8.61 -8.75
C THR A 117 18.47 8.26 -7.66
N ASP A 118 18.98 9.27 -6.96
CA ASP A 118 19.97 9.09 -5.88
C ASP A 118 19.31 8.81 -4.52
N TYR A 119 17.99 8.99 -4.41
CA TYR A 119 17.26 8.83 -3.15
C TYR A 119 15.82 8.36 -3.35
N VAL A 120 15.26 7.73 -2.30
CA VAL A 120 13.83 7.49 -2.13
C VAL A 120 13.31 8.26 -0.91
N ASP A 121 12.03 8.66 -0.96
CA ASP A 121 11.42 9.44 0.12
C ASP A 121 10.99 8.55 1.29
N LEU A 122 10.50 7.35 0.99
CA LEU A 122 10.14 6.35 1.99
C LEU A 122 10.68 4.98 1.58
N TYR A 123 11.51 4.37 2.45
CA TYR A 123 12.01 3.01 2.24
C TYR A 123 11.40 2.07 3.27
N GLN A 124 10.76 1.00 2.81
CA GLN A 124 9.94 0.17 3.67
C GLN A 124 10.45 -1.26 3.76
N SER A 125 10.48 -1.80 4.98
CA SER A 125 10.56 -3.25 5.20
C SER A 125 9.24 -3.87 4.70
N HIS A 126 9.28 -4.58 3.56
CA HIS A 126 8.10 -5.15 2.90
C HIS A 126 7.42 -6.22 3.76
N ARG A 127 8.21 -6.89 4.59
CA ARG A 127 7.80 -7.85 5.62
C ARG A 127 8.83 -7.89 6.75
N ASP A 128 8.41 -8.42 7.88
CA ASP A 128 9.31 -8.70 8.98
C ASP A 128 10.32 -9.81 8.65
N ASP A 129 11.44 -9.77 9.33
CA ASP A 129 12.49 -10.80 9.30
C ASP A 129 12.93 -11.11 10.74
N PRO A 130 12.33 -12.11 11.39
CA PRO A 130 12.70 -12.50 12.75
C PRO A 130 14.15 -13.03 12.88
N ALA A 131 14.80 -13.40 11.77
CA ALA A 131 16.17 -13.88 11.78
C ALA A 131 17.20 -12.74 11.92
N THR A 132 16.81 -11.51 11.56
CA THR A 132 17.68 -10.33 11.70
C THR A 132 17.31 -9.56 12.97
N PRO A 133 18.28 -9.28 13.87
CA PRO A 133 18.04 -8.43 15.03
C PRO A 133 17.51 -7.05 14.61
N MET A 134 16.49 -6.55 15.32
CA MET A 134 15.87 -5.25 14.98
C MET A 134 16.88 -4.10 15.03
N GLU A 135 17.83 -4.14 15.96
CA GLU A 135 18.89 -3.13 16.07
C GLU A 135 19.80 -3.10 14.83
N GLU A 136 20.13 -4.27 14.24
CA GLU A 136 20.89 -4.33 13.00
C GLU A 136 20.11 -3.68 11.85
N THR A 137 18.84 -4.01 11.72
CA THR A 137 17.97 -3.44 10.68
C THR A 137 17.86 -1.92 10.80
N LEU A 138 17.59 -1.39 12.02
CA LEU A 138 17.45 0.05 12.23
C LEU A 138 18.78 0.78 12.08
N SER A 139 19.90 0.17 12.47
CA SER A 139 21.25 0.73 12.26
C SER A 139 21.58 0.81 10.76
N ALA A 140 21.21 -0.21 9.98
CA ALA A 140 21.40 -0.18 8.53
C ALA A 140 20.57 0.93 7.86
N TYR A 141 19.34 1.16 8.31
CA TYR A 141 18.53 2.29 7.86
C TYR A 141 19.16 3.63 8.23
N GLN A 142 19.75 3.76 9.44
CA GLN A 142 20.44 4.97 9.84
C GLN A 142 21.58 5.34 8.90
N GLU A 143 22.37 4.35 8.46
CA GLU A 143 23.42 4.55 7.47
C GLU A 143 22.87 5.09 6.15
N LEU A 144 21.79 4.50 5.64
CA LEU A 144 21.16 4.94 4.39
C LEU A 144 20.57 6.37 4.49
N ILE A 145 20.05 6.74 5.65
CA ILE A 145 19.58 8.11 5.93
C ILE A 145 20.77 9.08 5.96
N GLN A 146 21.86 8.71 6.62
CA GLN A 146 23.08 9.52 6.68
C GLN A 146 23.76 9.70 5.31
N GLU A 147 23.67 8.67 4.46
CA GLU A 147 24.13 8.72 3.07
C GLU A 147 23.19 9.56 2.17
N GLY A 148 22.04 9.99 2.66
CA GLY A 148 21.05 10.76 1.91
C GLY A 148 20.24 9.92 0.91
N LYS A 149 20.35 8.58 0.93
CA LYS A 149 19.63 7.67 0.03
C LYS A 149 18.17 7.43 0.43
N VAL A 150 17.86 7.62 1.71
CA VAL A 150 16.53 7.40 2.30
C VAL A 150 16.16 8.60 3.16
N ARG A 151 14.94 9.13 3.02
CA ARG A 151 14.46 10.26 3.83
C ARG A 151 13.71 9.80 5.08
N ALA A 152 12.85 8.79 4.93
CA ALA A 152 12.07 8.21 6.02
C ALA A 152 11.95 6.69 5.84
N ILE A 153 11.66 5.98 6.93
CA ILE A 153 11.51 4.54 6.93
C ILE A 153 10.10 4.10 7.35
N GLY A 154 9.68 2.94 6.85
CA GLY A 154 8.37 2.36 7.13
C GLY A 154 8.40 0.85 7.22
N ALA A 155 7.36 0.29 7.82
CA ALA A 155 7.13 -1.14 7.95
C ALA A 155 5.88 -1.56 7.17
N SER A 156 5.87 -2.80 6.67
CA SER A 156 4.70 -3.45 6.08
C SER A 156 4.65 -4.90 6.56
N ASN A 157 3.44 -5.41 6.78
CA ASN A 157 3.23 -6.80 7.25
C ASN A 157 3.95 -7.13 8.57
N PHE A 158 4.02 -6.19 9.48
CA PHE A 158 4.49 -6.38 10.85
C PHE A 158 3.31 -6.68 11.77
N THR A 159 3.54 -7.52 12.78
CA THR A 159 2.59 -7.69 13.90
C THR A 159 2.67 -6.50 14.86
N THR A 160 1.64 -6.31 15.70
CA THR A 160 1.64 -5.28 16.75
C THR A 160 2.86 -5.40 17.65
N ALA A 161 3.15 -6.62 18.13
CA ALA A 161 4.30 -6.87 18.99
C ALA A 161 5.63 -6.50 18.33
N ARG A 162 5.80 -6.85 17.06
CA ARG A 162 7.04 -6.59 16.32
C ARG A 162 7.24 -5.11 16.00
N LEU A 163 6.16 -4.39 15.68
CA LEU A 163 6.22 -2.94 15.49
C LEU A 163 6.51 -2.24 16.82
N ALA A 164 5.87 -2.63 17.91
CA ALA A 164 6.14 -2.09 19.24
C ALA A 164 7.59 -2.34 19.68
N GLU A 165 8.13 -3.52 19.43
CA GLU A 165 9.55 -3.84 19.67
C GLU A 165 10.47 -2.91 18.90
N SER A 166 10.21 -2.68 17.61
CA SER A 166 11.03 -1.80 16.78
C SER A 166 11.06 -0.36 17.32
N LEU A 167 9.91 0.15 17.78
CA LEU A 167 9.82 1.48 18.40
C LEU A 167 10.61 1.56 19.70
N LYS A 168 10.54 0.49 20.52
CA LYS A 168 11.30 0.39 21.77
C LYS A 168 12.81 0.36 21.53
N VAL A 169 13.28 -0.43 20.56
CA VAL A 169 14.70 -0.50 20.17
C VAL A 169 15.17 0.83 19.62
N SER A 170 14.39 1.46 18.73
CA SER A 170 14.69 2.80 18.22
C SER A 170 14.90 3.82 19.35
N ALA A 171 13.99 3.90 20.31
CA ALA A 171 14.06 4.83 21.43
C ALA A 171 15.24 4.55 22.37
N ALA A 172 15.53 3.26 22.64
CA ALA A 172 16.61 2.87 23.55
C ALA A 172 18.02 3.12 22.96
N SER A 173 18.17 2.95 21.63
CA SER A 173 19.46 3.02 20.95
C SER A 173 19.65 4.33 20.15
N GLY A 174 18.68 5.25 20.17
CA GLY A 174 18.75 6.50 19.40
C GLY A 174 18.76 6.27 17.88
N LEU A 175 18.15 5.16 17.43
CA LEU A 175 18.09 4.77 16.03
C LEU A 175 16.83 5.34 15.36
N PRO A 176 16.78 5.40 14.01
CA PRO A 176 15.56 5.79 13.28
C PRO A 176 14.37 4.90 13.65
N ARG A 177 13.18 5.50 13.72
CA ARG A 177 11.95 4.72 13.95
C ARG A 177 11.16 4.56 12.68
N TYR A 178 10.38 3.49 12.60
CA TYR A 178 9.38 3.37 11.56
C TYR A 178 8.29 4.43 11.75
N GLU A 179 8.20 5.36 10.79
CA GLU A 179 7.24 6.47 10.81
C GLU A 179 5.96 6.15 10.07
N THR A 180 5.94 5.03 9.32
CA THR A 180 4.78 4.58 8.59
C THR A 180 4.56 3.09 8.77
N LEU A 181 3.29 2.69 8.70
CA LEU A 181 2.87 1.30 8.56
C LEU A 181 2.04 1.13 7.28
N GLN A 182 2.39 0.11 6.50
CA GLN A 182 1.61 -0.30 5.34
C GLN A 182 0.92 -1.64 5.62
N PRO A 183 -0.30 -1.65 6.20
CA PRO A 183 -1.04 -2.87 6.52
C PRO A 183 -1.95 -3.30 5.38
N TRP A 184 -2.28 -4.61 5.34
CA TRP A 184 -3.45 -5.08 4.62
C TRP A 184 -4.69 -4.64 5.36
N TYR A 185 -5.45 -3.70 4.78
CA TYR A 185 -6.64 -3.18 5.44
C TYR A 185 -7.64 -2.61 4.43
N ASN A 186 -8.88 -3.06 4.52
CA ASN A 186 -10.01 -2.61 3.73
C ASN A 186 -11.33 -3.03 4.41
N LEU A 187 -12.49 -2.66 3.85
CA LEU A 187 -13.81 -3.00 4.39
C LEU A 187 -14.06 -4.50 4.55
N HIS A 188 -13.43 -5.35 3.72
CA HIS A 188 -13.56 -6.80 3.83
C HIS A 188 -12.56 -7.40 4.81
N ASP A 189 -11.33 -6.91 4.83
CA ASP A 189 -10.23 -7.49 5.61
C ASP A 189 -9.82 -6.49 6.71
N ARG A 190 -10.42 -6.60 7.91
CA ARG A 190 -10.28 -5.63 9.01
C ARG A 190 -9.45 -6.16 10.18
N ALA A 191 -9.58 -7.45 10.49
CA ALA A 191 -9.11 -8.01 11.75
C ALA A 191 -7.60 -7.84 11.96
N GLN A 192 -6.76 -8.06 10.95
CA GLN A 192 -5.30 -7.93 11.10
C GLN A 192 -4.84 -6.53 11.55
N PHE A 193 -5.63 -5.50 11.28
CA PHE A 193 -5.30 -4.13 11.65
C PHE A 193 -6.05 -3.67 12.90
N GLU A 194 -7.32 -4.09 13.08
CA GLU A 194 -8.20 -3.63 14.16
C GLU A 194 -8.26 -4.57 15.37
N GLU A 195 -7.73 -5.80 15.28
CA GLU A 195 -7.82 -6.80 16.36
C GLU A 195 -6.44 -7.18 16.92
N PRO A 196 -6.36 -7.60 18.20
CA PRO A 196 -7.45 -7.51 19.20
C PRO A 196 -7.67 -6.07 19.65
N ARG A 197 -8.88 -5.73 20.03
CA ARG A 197 -9.19 -4.41 20.60
C ARG A 197 -8.40 -4.20 21.90
N GLY A 198 -7.84 -3.02 22.06
CA GLY A 198 -6.99 -2.66 23.21
C GLY A 198 -5.48 -2.87 22.94
N ASP A 199 -5.11 -3.67 21.93
CA ASP A 199 -3.71 -3.92 21.53
C ASP A 199 -3.58 -4.18 20.03
N SER A 200 -4.34 -3.47 19.21
CA SER A 200 -4.30 -3.61 17.75
C SER A 200 -3.21 -2.75 17.11
N LEU A 201 -2.88 -3.08 15.85
CA LEU A 201 -2.01 -2.21 15.04
C LEU A 201 -2.61 -0.82 14.84
N ALA A 202 -3.93 -0.71 14.70
CA ALA A 202 -4.62 0.58 14.56
C ALA A 202 -4.41 1.47 15.78
N GLU A 203 -4.58 0.91 16.98
CA GLU A 203 -4.40 1.63 18.24
C GLU A 203 -2.93 2.00 18.48
N LEU A 204 -1.99 1.09 18.17
CA LEU A 204 -0.56 1.37 18.22
C LEU A 204 -0.19 2.53 17.28
N CYS A 205 -0.63 2.47 16.03
CA CYS A 205 -0.35 3.54 15.06
C CYS A 205 -0.93 4.89 15.49
N ALA A 206 -2.15 4.90 16.03
CA ALA A 206 -2.79 6.12 16.53
C ALA A 206 -2.03 6.71 17.74
N ARG A 207 -1.66 5.86 18.72
CA ARG A 207 -0.92 6.29 19.92
C ARG A 207 0.46 6.83 19.61
N GLU A 208 1.15 6.21 18.66
CA GLU A 208 2.53 6.54 18.28
C GLU A 208 2.63 7.54 17.12
N ASN A 209 1.50 8.04 16.62
CA ASN A 209 1.43 8.91 15.44
C ASN A 209 2.16 8.34 14.21
N ILE A 210 1.98 7.04 13.95
CA ILE A 210 2.51 6.36 12.76
C ILE A 210 1.56 6.59 11.58
N GLY A 211 2.09 7.04 10.45
CA GLY A 211 1.30 7.26 9.24
C GLY A 211 0.85 5.92 8.62
N VAL A 212 -0.44 5.74 8.40
CA VAL A 212 -1.00 4.50 7.83
C VAL A 212 -1.27 4.66 6.34
N ILE A 213 -0.70 3.77 5.52
CA ILE A 213 -0.88 3.69 4.06
C ILE A 213 -1.33 2.27 3.70
N SER A 214 -2.64 1.99 3.81
CA SER A 214 -3.17 0.64 3.62
C SER A 214 -3.07 0.15 2.18
N TYR A 215 -2.71 -1.12 2.00
CA TYR A 215 -2.74 -1.77 0.68
C TYR A 215 -3.96 -2.70 0.55
N PHE A 216 -4.27 -3.12 -0.67
CA PHE A 216 -5.52 -3.81 -1.03
C PHE A 216 -6.79 -3.02 -0.66
N SER A 217 -6.74 -1.70 -0.65
CA SER A 217 -7.84 -0.81 -0.28
C SER A 217 -9.18 -1.14 -0.93
N LEU A 218 -9.17 -1.73 -2.13
CA LEU A 218 -10.36 -2.18 -2.85
C LEU A 218 -10.52 -3.71 -2.89
N ALA A 219 -9.88 -4.46 -1.99
CA ALA A 219 -9.98 -5.92 -1.90
C ALA A 219 -9.81 -6.61 -3.27
N SER A 220 -8.70 -6.33 -3.96
CA SER A 220 -8.41 -6.82 -5.33
C SER A 220 -9.45 -6.41 -6.40
N GLY A 221 -10.27 -5.41 -6.12
CA GLY A 221 -11.33 -4.90 -6.98
C GLY A 221 -12.73 -5.40 -6.60
N PHE A 222 -12.88 -6.25 -5.57
CA PHE A 222 -14.18 -6.70 -5.07
C PHE A 222 -15.06 -5.52 -4.63
N LEU A 223 -14.48 -4.59 -3.86
CA LEU A 223 -15.17 -3.42 -3.31
C LEU A 223 -15.52 -2.33 -4.35
N THR A 224 -15.20 -2.55 -5.63
CA THR A 224 -15.73 -1.71 -6.71
C THR A 224 -17.18 -2.04 -7.08
N GLY A 225 -17.71 -3.15 -6.55
CA GLY A 225 -19.08 -3.60 -6.79
C GLY A 225 -19.35 -4.26 -8.14
N LYS A 226 -18.31 -4.44 -8.97
CA LYS A 226 -18.47 -5.04 -10.32
C LYS A 226 -18.57 -6.57 -10.32
N TYR A 227 -18.21 -7.22 -9.22
CA TYR A 227 -18.26 -8.67 -9.07
C TYR A 227 -19.39 -9.04 -8.11
N ARG A 228 -20.49 -9.62 -8.64
CA ARG A 228 -21.68 -10.01 -7.87
C ARG A 228 -21.91 -11.52 -7.88
N SER A 229 -21.25 -12.22 -8.79
CA SER A 229 -21.33 -13.67 -8.98
C SER A 229 -20.04 -14.24 -9.54
N GLU A 230 -19.88 -15.55 -9.51
CA GLU A 230 -18.71 -16.20 -10.15
C GLU A 230 -18.61 -15.92 -11.66
N LYS A 231 -19.74 -15.67 -12.34
CA LYS A 231 -19.76 -15.33 -13.77
C LYS A 231 -19.02 -14.04 -14.09
N ASP A 232 -19.03 -13.09 -13.15
CA ASP A 232 -18.39 -11.78 -13.33
C ASP A 232 -16.85 -11.88 -13.21
N LEU A 233 -16.33 -13.03 -12.76
CA LEU A 233 -14.89 -13.25 -12.61
C LEU A 233 -14.17 -13.59 -13.92
N ALA A 234 -14.92 -13.87 -14.99
CA ALA A 234 -14.36 -14.24 -16.29
C ALA A 234 -13.39 -13.15 -16.79
N GLY A 235 -12.17 -13.55 -17.17
CA GLY A 235 -11.13 -12.63 -17.64
C GLY A 235 -10.42 -11.79 -16.56
N SER A 236 -10.79 -11.95 -15.28
CA SER A 236 -10.10 -11.23 -14.18
C SER A 236 -8.80 -11.95 -13.79
N ALA A 237 -7.67 -11.27 -13.89
CA ALA A 237 -6.38 -11.78 -13.40
C ALA A 237 -6.37 -12.04 -11.87
N ARG A 238 -7.35 -11.50 -11.14
CA ARG A 238 -7.48 -11.60 -9.68
C ARG A 238 -8.66 -12.46 -9.23
N ALA A 239 -9.31 -13.19 -10.16
CA ALA A 239 -10.48 -14.02 -9.88
C ALA A 239 -10.30 -14.95 -8.67
N TYR A 240 -9.13 -15.58 -8.53
CA TYR A 240 -8.81 -16.50 -7.44
C TYR A 240 -8.88 -15.85 -6.04
N ARG A 241 -8.66 -14.54 -5.94
CA ARG A 241 -8.76 -13.79 -4.66
C ARG A 241 -10.20 -13.35 -4.38
N ILE A 242 -10.96 -13.05 -5.44
CA ILE A 242 -12.31 -12.48 -5.32
C ILE A 242 -13.34 -13.56 -5.06
N LYS A 243 -13.12 -14.78 -5.59
CA LYS A 243 -14.07 -15.89 -5.47
C LYS A 243 -14.51 -16.14 -4.03
N ASP A 244 -13.55 -16.17 -3.08
CA ASP A 244 -13.84 -16.44 -1.67
C ASP A 244 -14.58 -15.28 -0.97
N MET A 245 -14.61 -14.09 -1.58
CA MET A 245 -15.36 -12.94 -1.09
C MET A 245 -16.82 -12.94 -1.55
N LEU A 246 -17.19 -13.77 -2.55
CA LEU A 246 -18.56 -13.93 -3.03
C LEU A 246 -19.35 -14.85 -2.08
N ASN A 247 -19.46 -14.47 -0.84
CA ASN A 247 -20.18 -15.14 0.23
C ASN A 247 -21.20 -14.18 0.86
N GLU A 248 -21.97 -14.66 1.84
CA GLU A 248 -23.02 -13.88 2.50
C GLU A 248 -22.49 -12.56 3.08
N ARG A 249 -21.32 -12.57 3.76
CA ARG A 249 -20.69 -11.38 4.31
C ARG A 249 -20.25 -10.41 3.22
N GLY A 250 -19.61 -10.91 2.16
CA GLY A 250 -19.21 -10.07 1.04
C GLY A 250 -20.39 -9.40 0.35
N MET A 251 -21.51 -10.14 0.15
CA MET A 251 -22.71 -9.58 -0.44
C MET A 251 -23.38 -8.55 0.47
N ARG A 252 -23.33 -8.73 1.80
CA ARG A 252 -23.81 -7.75 2.78
C ARG A 252 -22.99 -6.45 2.73
N ILE A 253 -21.66 -6.56 2.61
CA ILE A 253 -20.78 -5.40 2.42
C ILE A 253 -21.12 -4.65 1.12
N LEU A 254 -21.30 -5.38 0.02
CA LEU A 254 -21.65 -4.77 -1.27
C LEU A 254 -23.02 -4.06 -1.23
N ALA A 255 -24.00 -4.63 -0.53
CA ALA A 255 -25.33 -4.00 -0.36
C ALA A 255 -25.24 -2.68 0.44
N ALA A 256 -24.44 -2.64 1.50
CA ALA A 256 -24.20 -1.41 2.26
C ALA A 256 -23.46 -0.35 1.42
N LEU A 257 -22.45 -0.78 0.65
CA LEU A 257 -21.76 0.10 -0.30
C LEU A 257 -22.72 0.68 -1.36
N ASP A 258 -23.64 -0.12 -1.90
CA ASP A 258 -24.63 0.35 -2.89
C ASP A 258 -25.55 1.42 -2.27
N THR A 259 -25.99 1.22 -1.02
CA THR A 259 -26.84 2.17 -0.31
C THR A 259 -26.13 3.51 -0.14
N VAL A 260 -24.93 3.49 0.48
CA VAL A 260 -24.17 4.71 0.73
C VAL A 260 -23.73 5.39 -0.58
N SER A 261 -23.37 4.60 -1.61
CA SER A 261 -22.99 5.12 -2.92
C SER A 261 -24.14 5.88 -3.59
N LYS A 262 -25.36 5.36 -3.48
CA LYS A 262 -26.57 6.00 -4.03
C LYS A 262 -26.86 7.31 -3.31
N GLU A 263 -26.80 7.33 -1.98
CA GLU A 263 -27.06 8.51 -1.17
C GLU A 263 -26.08 9.66 -1.45
N LEU A 264 -24.80 9.30 -1.67
CA LEU A 264 -23.74 10.29 -1.88
C LEU A 264 -23.45 10.57 -3.36
N ASN A 265 -24.20 9.96 -4.29
CA ASN A 265 -23.92 10.03 -5.73
C ASN A 265 -22.43 9.72 -6.06
N ALA A 266 -21.94 8.65 -5.44
CA ALA A 266 -20.54 8.20 -5.54
C ALA A 266 -20.49 6.74 -6.00
N THR A 267 -19.30 6.25 -6.37
CA THR A 267 -19.10 4.82 -6.68
C THR A 267 -18.75 4.03 -5.42
N PRO A 268 -19.02 2.70 -5.39
CA PRO A 268 -18.57 1.83 -4.29
C PRO A 268 -17.06 1.91 -4.03
N ALA A 269 -16.24 2.09 -5.07
CA ALA A 269 -14.80 2.29 -4.93
C ALA A 269 -14.46 3.58 -4.17
N GLN A 270 -15.15 4.67 -4.49
CA GLN A 270 -14.97 5.96 -3.80
C GLN A 270 -15.39 5.88 -2.34
N VAL A 271 -16.56 5.26 -2.07
CA VAL A 271 -17.05 5.04 -0.70
C VAL A 271 -16.07 4.18 0.11
N SER A 272 -15.54 3.10 -0.49
CA SER A 272 -14.57 2.22 0.19
C SER A 272 -13.28 2.95 0.56
N ILE A 273 -12.75 3.80 -0.31
CA ILE A 273 -11.57 4.62 -0.02
C ILE A 273 -11.89 5.70 1.02
N ALA A 274 -13.05 6.36 0.91
CA ALA A 274 -13.49 7.37 1.88
C ALA A 274 -13.70 6.78 3.27
N TRP A 275 -14.19 5.52 3.36
CA TRP A 275 -14.30 4.80 4.62
C TRP A 275 -12.92 4.57 5.26
N LEU A 276 -11.90 4.14 4.51
CA LEU A 276 -10.53 4.03 5.01
C LEU A 276 -10.02 5.35 5.60
N LEU A 277 -10.27 6.46 4.89
CA LEU A 277 -9.91 7.79 5.37
C LEU A 277 -10.66 8.18 6.67
N ALA A 278 -11.93 7.79 6.79
CA ALA A 278 -12.72 7.98 8.01
C ALA A 278 -12.25 7.09 9.17
N ARG A 279 -11.63 5.93 8.86
CA ARG A 279 -11.01 5.01 9.84
C ARG A 279 -9.58 5.38 10.24
N GLY A 280 -9.10 6.57 9.86
CA GLY A 280 -7.79 7.07 10.28
C GLY A 280 -6.63 6.65 9.37
N VAL A 281 -6.88 5.96 8.24
CA VAL A 281 -5.83 5.73 7.24
C VAL A 281 -5.39 7.08 6.66
N THR A 282 -4.09 7.34 6.67
CA THR A 282 -3.53 8.62 6.22
C THR A 282 -3.70 8.80 4.72
N ALA A 283 -3.33 7.76 3.95
CA ALA A 283 -3.43 7.75 2.48
C ALA A 283 -3.56 6.32 1.94
N PRO A 284 -4.79 5.84 1.69
CA PRO A 284 -5.02 4.52 1.11
C PRO A 284 -4.33 4.34 -0.24
N ILE A 285 -3.78 3.14 -0.50
CA ILE A 285 -3.16 2.80 -1.78
C ILE A 285 -4.21 2.20 -2.71
N ALA A 286 -4.38 2.79 -3.87
CA ALA A 286 -5.10 2.13 -4.96
C ALA A 286 -4.38 2.36 -6.30
N SER A 287 -4.55 1.40 -7.21
CA SER A 287 -3.91 1.41 -8.54
C SER A 287 -4.93 1.65 -9.63
N ALA A 288 -4.51 2.30 -10.69
CA ALA A 288 -5.30 2.52 -11.89
C ALA A 288 -4.52 2.10 -13.13
N THR A 289 -5.21 1.54 -14.12
CA THR A 289 -4.64 1.17 -15.44
C THR A 289 -5.10 2.13 -16.54
N SER A 290 -5.86 3.17 -16.18
CA SER A 290 -6.28 4.23 -17.10
C SER A 290 -6.54 5.52 -16.33
N VAL A 291 -6.43 6.65 -17.03
CA VAL A 291 -6.72 7.99 -16.49
C VAL A 291 -8.15 8.10 -15.98
N LYS A 292 -9.12 7.46 -16.66
CA LYS A 292 -10.52 7.43 -16.22
C LYS A 292 -10.68 6.78 -14.85
N GLN A 293 -10.06 5.60 -14.64
CA GLN A 293 -10.05 4.94 -13.34
C GLN A 293 -9.36 5.77 -12.27
N LEU A 294 -8.23 6.37 -12.60
CA LEU A 294 -7.51 7.26 -11.68
C LEU A 294 -8.42 8.40 -11.20
N HIS A 295 -9.02 9.15 -12.13
CA HIS A 295 -9.88 10.28 -11.77
C HIS A 295 -11.08 9.86 -10.92
N GLU A 296 -11.65 8.69 -11.17
CA GLU A 296 -12.70 8.12 -10.31
C GLU A 296 -12.18 7.93 -8.88
N LEU A 297 -11.03 7.28 -8.71
CA LEU A 297 -10.45 7.01 -7.40
C LEU A 297 -10.06 8.30 -6.64
N LEU A 298 -9.49 9.28 -7.33
CA LEU A 298 -9.05 10.52 -6.72
C LEU A 298 -10.18 11.34 -6.10
N ARG A 299 -11.40 11.22 -6.62
CA ARG A 299 -12.59 11.86 -6.03
C ARG A 299 -12.91 11.38 -4.62
N ALA A 300 -12.47 10.18 -4.26
CA ALA A 300 -12.72 9.62 -2.93
C ALA A 300 -12.17 10.47 -1.79
N VAL A 301 -11.08 11.24 -2.02
CA VAL A 301 -10.47 12.05 -0.97
C VAL A 301 -11.29 13.29 -0.57
N GLU A 302 -12.25 13.67 -1.41
CA GLU A 302 -13.17 14.78 -1.16
C GLU A 302 -14.50 14.30 -0.57
N LEU A 303 -14.78 12.99 -0.68
CA LEU A 303 -16.01 12.39 -0.20
C LEU A 303 -16.00 12.33 1.33
N LYS A 304 -17.02 12.90 1.96
CA LYS A 304 -17.19 12.86 3.40
C LYS A 304 -18.32 11.90 3.75
N LEU A 305 -17.99 10.85 4.46
CA LEU A 305 -18.97 9.97 5.06
C LEU A 305 -19.41 10.56 6.39
N ASP A 306 -20.73 10.67 6.61
CA ASP A 306 -21.24 10.98 7.92
C ASP A 306 -21.12 9.78 8.89
N PRO A 307 -21.31 9.97 10.19
CA PRO A 307 -21.19 8.88 11.17
C PRO A 307 -22.14 7.71 10.91
N GLN A 308 -23.33 7.96 10.36
CA GLN A 308 -24.31 6.92 10.07
C GLN A 308 -23.86 6.02 8.91
N ALA A 309 -23.34 6.64 7.83
CA ALA A 309 -22.76 5.89 6.72
C ALA A 309 -21.54 5.05 7.15
N VAL A 310 -20.66 5.61 7.99
CA VAL A 310 -19.51 4.86 8.53
C VAL A 310 -19.99 3.67 9.37
N GLU A 311 -20.99 3.85 10.24
CA GLU A 311 -21.49 2.77 11.09
C GLU A 311 -22.20 1.69 10.27
N MET A 312 -23.03 2.04 9.29
CA MET A 312 -23.65 1.08 8.38
C MET A 312 -22.57 0.18 7.70
N LEU A 313 -21.49 0.78 7.23
CA LEU A 313 -20.38 0.05 6.62
C LEU A 313 -19.62 -0.81 7.64
N ASN A 314 -19.45 -0.32 8.87
CA ASN A 314 -18.83 -1.06 9.95
C ASN A 314 -19.65 -2.31 10.32
N GLU A 315 -20.97 -2.16 10.49
CA GLU A 315 -21.88 -3.27 10.80
C GLU A 315 -21.93 -4.30 9.67
N ALA A 316 -22.03 -3.84 8.42
CA ALA A 316 -22.05 -4.75 7.26
C ALA A 316 -20.75 -5.55 7.12
N SER A 317 -19.63 -4.97 7.52
CA SER A 317 -18.31 -5.61 7.46
C SER A 317 -17.89 -6.30 8.76
N ALA A 318 -18.69 -6.20 9.82
CA ALA A 318 -18.45 -6.90 11.09
C ALA A 318 -18.60 -8.42 10.95
N GLY A 319 -17.95 -9.14 11.87
CA GLY A 319 -18.03 -10.62 12.00
C GLY A 319 -16.94 -11.35 11.24
N ASP A 320 -16.87 -12.61 11.51
CA ASP A 320 -15.91 -13.70 11.25
C ASP A 320 -15.00 -13.57 10.03
N ALA A 321 -14.13 -12.58 10.02
CA ALA A 321 -12.94 -12.68 9.24
C ALA A 321 -12.00 -13.63 10.01
N VAL A 322 -12.06 -14.90 9.74
CA VAL A 322 -10.92 -15.77 9.95
C VAL A 322 -9.88 -15.30 8.95
N ASP A 323 -9.15 -14.26 9.33
CA ASP A 323 -8.02 -13.73 8.57
C ASP A 323 -6.89 -14.75 8.62
N GLN A 324 -7.02 -15.77 7.81
CA GLN A 324 -5.84 -16.52 7.41
C GLN A 324 -5.09 -15.62 6.40
N PRO A 325 -3.78 -15.42 6.58
CA PRO A 325 -2.97 -14.76 5.57
C PRO A 325 -3.19 -15.51 4.26
N ARG A 326 -3.86 -14.88 3.29
CA ARG A 326 -4.10 -15.50 2.00
C ARG A 326 -2.74 -15.77 1.38
N ALA A 327 -2.48 -17.05 1.13
CA ALA A 327 -1.24 -17.50 0.54
C ALA A 327 -0.89 -16.65 -0.70
N PRO A 328 0.39 -16.37 -0.93
CA PRO A 328 0.83 -15.79 -2.20
C PRO A 328 0.30 -16.65 -3.34
N PRO A 329 0.08 -16.06 -4.54
CA PRO A 329 -0.38 -16.84 -5.68
C PRO A 329 0.49 -18.07 -5.86
N PRO A 330 -0.10 -19.23 -6.20
CA PRO A 330 0.69 -20.43 -6.40
C PRO A 330 1.78 -20.13 -7.43
N LYS A 331 3.03 -20.45 -7.09
CA LYS A 331 4.10 -20.47 -8.09
C LYS A 331 3.59 -21.38 -9.21
N LYS A 332 3.42 -20.85 -10.40
CA LYS A 332 3.16 -21.72 -11.56
C LYS A 332 4.32 -22.69 -11.65
N ALA A 333 3.99 -23.99 -11.60
CA ALA A 333 4.95 -25.02 -11.94
C ALA A 333 5.53 -24.65 -13.31
N GLY A 334 6.86 -24.60 -13.39
CA GLY A 334 7.64 -24.31 -14.58
C GLY A 334 7.46 -25.39 -15.63
#